data_20559d45c81493171397f61de3125baf
#
_entry.id   20559d45c81493171397f61de3125baf
#
_cell.length_a   1.000
_cell.length_b   1.000
_cell.length_c   1.000
_cell.angle_alpha   90.00
_cell.angle_beta   90.00
_cell.angle_gamma   90.00
#
_symmetry.space_group_name_H-M   'P 1'
#
loop_
_entity.id
_entity.type
_entity.pdbx_description
1 polymer ?
#
loop_
_entity_poly.entity_id
_entity_poly.type
_entity_poly.pdbx_seq_one_letter_code
_entity_poly.pdbx_strand_id
1 'polypeptide(L)'
;GSLSQLINDTRQEILNTLAQVEVNIDYPEYDDVEEMTTALIREKTQEFQELLENLLRTAKRGKILREGLSTAIIGRPNVGKSSLLNNLLREEKAIVTDIEGTTRDVIEEYVNIKGVPLKLVDTAGIRETDDVVEKIGVERSKKALEEADLVLLVLNSSEPLTDQDRALLELSKDSNRIILLNKTDLPEKIEADQLPDDVIRISVLKNQNIDVIEERINQLFFANAGIVEKDATYLSNARHISLIEKAVQSLQAVNEGLELGMPVDLLQIDLTRCWEILGEITGDAAPDELITKLFSQFCLGK
;
A
#
# COMPACT_ATOMS: atom_id res chain seq x y z
N GLY A 1 -15.82 -0.89 -18.75
CA GLY A 1 -15.04 -1.26 -19.80
C GLY A 1 -13.84 -2.14 -19.50
N SER A 2 -12.67 -1.58 -19.48
CA SER A 2 -11.42 -2.35 -19.46
C SER A 2 -11.18 -3.13 -18.16
N LEU A 3 -11.61 -2.60 -17.00
CA LEU A 3 -11.50 -3.33 -15.73
C LEU A 3 -12.39 -4.57 -15.71
N SER A 4 -13.66 -4.42 -16.06
CA SER A 4 -14.59 -5.57 -16.12
C SER A 4 -14.10 -6.63 -17.08
N GLN A 5 -13.52 -6.24 -18.21
CA GLN A 5 -12.93 -7.17 -19.17
C GLN A 5 -11.74 -7.92 -18.55
N LEU A 6 -10.82 -7.21 -17.89
CA LEU A 6 -9.66 -7.82 -17.24
C LEU A 6 -10.08 -8.82 -16.14
N ILE A 7 -11.04 -8.45 -15.32
CA ILE A 7 -11.57 -9.31 -14.25
C ILE A 7 -12.26 -10.54 -14.86
N ASN A 8 -13.07 -10.36 -15.88
CA ASN A 8 -13.75 -11.48 -16.56
C ASN A 8 -12.76 -12.42 -17.23
N ASP A 9 -11.73 -11.91 -17.90
CA ASP A 9 -10.68 -12.73 -18.50
C ASP A 9 -9.92 -13.52 -17.42
N THR A 10 -9.59 -12.88 -16.29
CA THR A 10 -8.93 -13.56 -15.17
C THR A 10 -9.83 -14.63 -14.56
N ARG A 11 -11.12 -14.35 -14.36
CA ARG A 11 -12.09 -15.36 -13.93
C ARG A 11 -12.19 -16.54 -14.86
N GLN A 12 -12.19 -16.29 -16.17
CA GLN A 12 -12.23 -17.36 -17.16
C GLN A 12 -10.97 -18.23 -17.10
N GLU A 13 -9.80 -17.65 -16.91
CA GLU A 13 -8.55 -18.40 -16.72
C GLU A 13 -8.53 -19.22 -15.43
N ILE A 14 -9.07 -18.69 -14.32
CA ILE A 14 -9.24 -19.44 -13.08
C ILE A 14 -10.17 -20.61 -13.28
N LEU A 15 -11.29 -20.40 -13.97
CA LEU A 15 -12.27 -21.45 -14.29
C LEU A 15 -11.66 -22.55 -15.16
N ASN A 16 -10.89 -22.19 -16.18
CA ASN A 16 -10.17 -23.13 -17.04
C ASN A 16 -9.15 -23.96 -16.24
N THR A 17 -8.44 -23.33 -15.31
CA THR A 17 -7.50 -24.01 -14.40
C THR A 17 -8.21 -25.01 -13.50
N LEU A 18 -9.32 -24.60 -12.88
CA LEU A 18 -10.16 -25.49 -12.04
C LEU A 18 -10.70 -26.68 -12.86
N ALA A 19 -11.15 -26.44 -14.07
CA ALA A 19 -11.63 -27.50 -14.97
C ALA A 19 -10.52 -28.50 -15.32
N GLN A 20 -9.32 -28.03 -15.62
CA GLN A 20 -8.16 -28.90 -15.90
C GLN A 20 -7.76 -29.73 -14.68
N VAL A 21 -7.81 -29.14 -13.50
CA VAL A 21 -7.53 -29.83 -12.23
C VAL A 21 -8.54 -30.95 -11.99
N GLU A 22 -9.84 -30.69 -12.19
CA GLU A 22 -10.90 -31.71 -12.07
C GLU A 22 -10.69 -32.88 -13.04
N VAL A 23 -10.35 -32.60 -14.30
CA VAL A 23 -10.04 -33.67 -15.29
C VAL A 23 -8.87 -34.53 -14.82
N ASN A 24 -7.82 -33.89 -14.30
CA ASN A 24 -6.63 -34.60 -13.85
C ASN A 24 -6.90 -35.48 -12.61
N ILE A 25 -7.83 -35.07 -11.74
CA ILE A 25 -8.23 -35.85 -10.57
C ILE A 25 -9.11 -37.05 -10.98
N ASP A 26 -10.12 -36.81 -11.82
CA ASP A 26 -11.12 -37.82 -12.18
C ASP A 26 -10.60 -38.85 -13.16
N TYR A 27 -9.65 -38.46 -14.03
CA TYR A 27 -9.08 -39.30 -15.07
C TYR A 27 -7.56 -39.27 -15.07
N PRO A 28 -6.90 -39.90 -14.08
CA PRO A 28 -5.45 -39.92 -14.01
C PRO A 28 -4.89 -40.83 -15.13
N GLU A 29 -4.39 -40.23 -16.20
CA GLU A 29 -3.81 -40.95 -17.35
C GLU A 29 -2.36 -41.39 -17.09
N TYR A 30 -1.67 -40.76 -16.15
CA TYR A 30 -0.25 -40.97 -15.85
C TYR A 30 -0.01 -41.08 -14.34
N ASP A 31 1.04 -41.80 -13.94
CA ASP A 31 1.41 -41.99 -12.53
C ASP A 31 1.84 -40.71 -11.81
N ASP A 32 2.25 -39.68 -12.55
CA ASP A 32 2.72 -38.38 -12.07
C ASP A 32 1.67 -37.25 -12.18
N VAL A 33 0.40 -37.58 -12.41
CA VAL A 33 -0.69 -36.60 -12.60
C VAL A 33 -0.83 -35.66 -11.41
N GLU A 34 -0.69 -36.16 -10.20
CA GLU A 34 -0.77 -35.32 -8.99
C GLU A 34 0.32 -34.25 -8.95
N GLU A 35 1.56 -34.62 -9.27
CA GLU A 35 2.69 -33.70 -9.34
C GLU A 35 2.51 -32.67 -10.47
N MET A 36 2.08 -33.10 -11.64
CA MET A 36 1.77 -32.20 -12.77
C MET A 36 0.64 -31.22 -12.42
N THR A 37 -0.40 -31.68 -11.74
CA THR A 37 -1.52 -30.85 -11.32
C THR A 37 -1.09 -29.82 -10.29
N THR A 38 -0.28 -30.20 -9.33
CA THR A 38 0.31 -29.30 -8.35
C THR A 38 1.18 -28.23 -9.01
N ALA A 39 1.98 -28.61 -9.99
CA ALA A 39 2.81 -27.67 -10.76
C ALA A 39 1.95 -26.68 -11.57
N LEU A 40 0.84 -27.14 -12.18
CA LEU A 40 -0.10 -26.28 -12.88
C LEU A 40 -0.76 -25.27 -11.92
N ILE A 41 -1.22 -25.69 -10.76
CA ILE A 41 -1.81 -24.80 -9.77
C ILE A 41 -0.79 -23.76 -9.32
N ARG A 42 0.45 -24.15 -9.05
CA ARG A 42 1.53 -23.23 -8.64
C ARG A 42 1.79 -22.16 -9.68
N GLU A 43 1.97 -22.55 -10.93
CA GLU A 43 2.23 -21.63 -12.04
C GLU A 43 1.07 -20.65 -12.24
N LYS A 44 -0.16 -21.16 -12.33
CA LYS A 44 -1.35 -20.31 -12.55
C LYS A 44 -1.65 -19.40 -11.37
N THR A 45 -1.52 -19.88 -10.16
CA THR A 45 -1.71 -19.07 -8.95
C THR A 45 -0.73 -17.91 -8.91
N GLN A 46 0.52 -18.14 -9.27
CA GLN A 46 1.52 -17.07 -9.37
C GLN A 46 1.15 -16.04 -10.43
N GLU A 47 0.74 -16.46 -11.61
CA GLU A 47 0.28 -15.56 -12.68
C GLU A 47 -0.89 -14.68 -12.23
N PHE A 48 -1.90 -15.28 -11.59
CA PHE A 48 -3.07 -14.55 -11.08
C PHE A 48 -2.69 -13.58 -9.97
N GLN A 49 -1.83 -14.00 -9.07
CA GLN A 49 -1.36 -13.16 -7.97
C GLN A 49 -0.59 -11.93 -8.49
N GLU A 50 0.33 -12.10 -9.42
CA GLU A 50 1.08 -11.00 -10.03
C GLU A 50 0.16 -10.01 -10.72
N LEU A 51 -0.84 -10.50 -11.46
CA LEU A 51 -1.82 -9.66 -12.15
C LEU A 51 -2.65 -8.85 -11.16
N LEU A 52 -3.21 -9.48 -10.13
CA LEU A 52 -4.06 -8.81 -9.14
C LEU A 52 -3.25 -7.86 -8.25
N GLU A 53 -2.05 -8.21 -7.85
CA GLU A 53 -1.16 -7.32 -7.09
C GLU A 53 -0.73 -6.10 -7.90
N ASN A 54 -0.46 -6.27 -9.20
CA ASN A 54 -0.19 -5.16 -10.09
C ASN A 54 -1.39 -4.21 -10.21
N LEU A 55 -2.59 -4.77 -10.32
CA LEU A 55 -3.84 -4.00 -10.34
C LEU A 55 -4.03 -3.21 -9.03
N LEU A 56 -3.73 -3.81 -7.88
CA LEU A 56 -3.76 -3.13 -6.58
C LEU A 56 -2.75 -2.00 -6.48
N ARG A 57 -1.52 -2.20 -6.93
CA ARG A 57 -0.50 -1.15 -6.94
C ARG A 57 -0.95 0.04 -7.78
N THR A 58 -1.49 -0.19 -8.95
CA THR A 58 -2.03 0.84 -9.84
C THR A 58 -3.20 1.57 -9.20
N ALA A 59 -4.09 0.86 -8.52
CA ALA A 59 -5.24 1.43 -7.82
C ALA A 59 -4.82 2.32 -6.65
N LYS A 60 -3.92 1.86 -5.80
CA LYS A 60 -3.38 2.63 -4.66
C LYS A 60 -2.68 3.90 -5.13
N ARG A 61 -1.90 3.81 -6.19
CA ARG A 61 -1.26 4.95 -6.81
C ARG A 61 -2.27 5.97 -7.36
N GLY A 62 -3.28 5.50 -8.08
CA GLY A 62 -4.35 6.36 -8.59
C GLY A 62 -5.12 7.07 -7.47
N LYS A 63 -5.35 6.39 -6.35
CA LYS A 63 -5.96 6.99 -5.16
C LYS A 63 -5.08 8.10 -4.58
N ILE A 64 -3.78 7.88 -4.42
CA ILE A 64 -2.83 8.88 -3.94
C ILE A 64 -2.81 10.10 -4.85
N LEU A 65 -2.82 9.91 -6.16
CA LEU A 65 -2.80 11.01 -7.13
C LEU A 65 -4.08 11.85 -7.11
N ARG A 66 -5.22 11.24 -6.76
CA ARG A 66 -6.52 11.94 -6.69
C ARG A 66 -6.79 12.57 -5.34
N GLU A 67 -6.52 11.86 -4.26
CA GLU A 67 -6.92 12.24 -2.89
C GLU A 67 -5.75 12.84 -2.09
N GLY A 68 -4.54 12.64 -2.54
CA GLY A 68 -3.32 12.95 -1.79
C GLY A 68 -2.93 11.84 -0.82
N LEU A 69 -1.65 11.81 -0.47
CA LEU A 69 -1.09 10.92 0.52
C LEU A 69 -1.16 11.57 1.90
N SER A 70 -2.00 11.06 2.78
CA SER A 70 -2.12 11.56 4.15
C SER A 70 -0.80 11.44 4.89
N THR A 71 -0.19 12.57 5.22
CA THR A 71 1.17 12.66 5.77
C THR A 71 1.17 13.39 7.10
N ALA A 72 1.67 12.73 8.15
CA ALA A 72 1.87 13.32 9.46
C ALA A 72 3.34 13.66 9.69
N ILE A 73 3.59 14.84 10.25
CA ILE A 73 4.90 15.25 10.73
C ILE A 73 4.88 15.16 12.26
N ILE A 74 5.67 14.27 12.82
CA ILE A 74 5.76 14.05 14.26
C ILE A 74 7.19 14.26 14.78
N GLY A 75 7.30 14.55 16.04
CA GLY A 75 8.57 14.79 16.73
C GLY A 75 8.32 15.53 18.04
N ARG A 76 9.27 15.49 18.95
CA ARG A 76 9.20 16.29 20.17
C ARG A 76 9.27 17.80 19.86
N PRO A 77 8.96 18.70 20.81
CA PRO A 77 9.09 20.14 20.59
C PRO A 77 10.50 20.56 20.17
N ASN A 78 10.61 21.58 19.32
CA ASN A 78 11.86 22.21 18.90
C ASN A 78 12.84 21.36 18.06
N VAL A 79 12.38 20.27 17.47
CA VAL A 79 13.20 19.48 16.52
C VAL A 79 13.24 20.05 15.12
N GLY A 80 12.33 21.00 14.79
CA GLY A 80 12.24 21.65 13.49
C GLY A 80 11.03 21.25 12.65
N LYS A 81 9.97 20.72 13.24
CA LYS A 81 8.73 20.36 12.54
C LYS A 81 8.09 21.54 11.83
N SER A 82 7.96 22.68 12.49
CA SER A 82 7.40 23.91 11.91
C SER A 82 8.23 24.43 10.75
N SER A 83 9.55 24.39 10.90
CA SER A 83 10.47 24.79 9.83
C SER A 83 10.39 23.86 8.63
N LEU A 84 10.26 22.56 8.86
CA LEU A 84 10.04 21.57 7.79
C LEU A 84 8.72 21.81 7.09
N LEU A 85 7.64 21.99 7.85
CA LEU A 85 6.31 22.30 7.30
C LEU A 85 6.35 23.55 6.42
N ASN A 86 6.94 24.64 6.90
CA ASN A 86 7.08 25.88 6.15
C ASN A 86 7.93 25.69 4.89
N ASN A 87 8.98 24.88 4.95
CA ASN A 87 9.80 24.55 3.77
C ASN A 87 8.99 23.80 2.72
N LEU A 88 8.18 22.83 3.15
CA LEU A 88 7.31 22.04 2.24
C LEU A 88 6.18 22.91 1.65
N LEU A 89 5.69 23.91 2.39
CA LEU A 89 4.58 24.78 1.98
C LEU A 89 5.03 26.00 1.16
N ARG A 90 6.30 26.12 0.78
CA ARG A 90 6.74 27.18 -0.13
C ARG A 90 5.91 27.18 -1.40
N GLU A 91 5.69 28.39 -2.00
CA GLU A 91 4.79 28.59 -3.15
C GLU A 91 5.04 27.63 -4.32
N GLU A 92 6.28 27.22 -4.54
CA GLU A 92 6.65 26.27 -5.61
C GLU A 92 6.12 24.85 -5.38
N LYS A 93 5.81 24.48 -4.14
CA LYS A 93 5.34 23.15 -3.75
C LYS A 93 3.87 23.13 -3.34
N ALA A 94 3.34 24.29 -2.87
CA ALA A 94 1.93 24.37 -2.46
C ALA A 94 1.01 24.21 -3.66
N ILE A 95 0.02 23.32 -3.53
CA ILE A 95 -1.03 23.15 -4.52
C ILE A 95 -2.24 23.94 -4.05
N VAL A 96 -2.68 24.90 -4.87
CA VAL A 96 -4.04 25.45 -4.76
C VAL A 96 -4.96 24.46 -5.45
N THR A 97 -5.74 23.71 -4.66
CA THR A 97 -6.40 22.53 -5.18
C THR A 97 -7.81 22.76 -5.64
N ASP A 98 -8.13 22.23 -6.83
CA ASP A 98 -9.45 21.78 -7.25
C ASP A 98 -9.66 20.28 -6.92
N ILE A 99 -9.18 19.79 -5.79
CA ILE A 99 -9.41 18.40 -5.39
C ILE A 99 -10.88 18.29 -4.94
N GLU A 100 -11.63 17.46 -5.66
CA GLU A 100 -13.03 17.18 -5.31
C GLU A 100 -13.14 16.70 -3.86
N GLY A 101 -14.02 17.34 -3.08
CA GLY A 101 -14.29 16.98 -1.69
C GLY A 101 -13.62 17.85 -0.63
N THR A 102 -12.84 18.87 -0.99
CA THR A 102 -12.37 19.87 -0.03
C THR A 102 -13.52 20.80 0.33
N THR A 103 -14.08 20.62 1.52
CA THR A 103 -15.03 21.58 2.08
C THR A 103 -14.26 22.77 2.65
N ARG A 104 -14.80 23.98 2.48
CA ARG A 104 -14.19 25.24 2.93
C ARG A 104 -13.94 25.35 4.45
N ASP A 105 -14.41 24.38 5.24
CA ASP A 105 -14.38 24.40 6.70
C ASP A 105 -13.18 23.66 7.33
N VAL A 106 -12.42 22.88 6.53
CA VAL A 106 -11.21 22.20 6.97
C VAL A 106 -10.05 22.73 6.14
N ILE A 107 -9.13 23.46 6.75
CA ILE A 107 -7.91 23.90 6.10
C ILE A 107 -6.99 22.67 5.96
N GLU A 108 -7.18 21.93 4.91
CA GLU A 108 -6.27 20.87 4.50
C GLU A 108 -5.13 21.50 3.69
N GLU A 109 -3.91 21.22 4.10
CA GLU A 109 -2.72 21.71 3.41
C GLU A 109 -2.16 20.61 2.51
N TYR A 110 -2.03 20.92 1.23
CA TYR A 110 -1.47 20.02 0.22
C TYR A 110 -0.15 20.54 -0.30
N VAL A 111 0.79 19.61 -0.48
CA VAL A 111 2.12 19.88 -1.01
C VAL A 111 2.40 18.93 -2.16
N ASN A 112 2.91 19.46 -3.27
CA ASN A 112 3.35 18.62 -4.39
C ASN A 112 4.83 18.26 -4.22
N ILE A 113 5.10 16.98 -4.04
CA ILE A 113 6.44 16.43 -3.97
C ILE A 113 6.71 15.62 -5.23
N LYS A 114 7.36 16.20 -6.22
CA LYS A 114 7.67 15.57 -7.52
C LYS A 114 6.47 14.89 -8.18
N GLY A 115 5.33 15.58 -8.20
CA GLY A 115 4.09 15.06 -8.76
C GLY A 115 3.25 14.24 -7.80
N VAL A 116 3.70 14.00 -6.57
CA VAL A 116 2.94 13.32 -5.52
C VAL A 116 2.28 14.36 -4.62
N PRO A 117 0.94 14.44 -4.56
CA PRO A 117 0.26 15.32 -3.64
C PRO A 117 0.30 14.73 -2.23
N LEU A 118 0.94 15.42 -1.30
CA LEU A 118 0.87 15.13 0.13
C LEU A 118 -0.25 15.93 0.77
N LYS A 119 -1.15 15.26 1.46
CA LYS A 119 -2.15 15.87 2.32
C LYS A 119 -1.61 15.90 3.74
N LEU A 120 -1.20 17.08 4.22
CA LEU A 120 -0.65 17.23 5.55
C LEU A 120 -1.75 17.19 6.60
N VAL A 121 -1.67 16.25 7.54
CA VAL A 121 -2.64 16.07 8.60
C VAL A 121 -2.15 16.75 9.89
N ASP A 122 -3.09 17.29 10.68
CA ASP A 122 -2.83 17.94 11.98
C ASP A 122 -1.76 19.05 11.96
N THR A 123 -1.76 19.88 10.93
CA THR A 123 -0.82 21.00 10.81
C THR A 123 -0.98 22.04 11.89
N ALA A 124 -2.17 22.19 12.47
CA ALA A 124 -2.41 23.06 13.62
C ALA A 124 -1.55 22.69 14.82
N GLY A 125 -1.37 21.39 15.08
CA GLY A 125 -0.50 20.90 16.14
C GLY A 125 0.98 21.18 15.94
N ILE A 126 1.40 21.33 14.71
CA ILE A 126 2.78 21.70 14.34
C ILE A 126 2.99 23.20 14.52
N ARG A 127 1.98 24.01 14.22
CA ARG A 127 2.03 25.48 14.31
C ARG A 127 1.79 26.05 15.69
N GLU A 128 1.02 25.32 16.50
CA GLU A 128 0.84 25.67 17.91
C GLU A 128 2.15 25.41 18.64
N THR A 129 2.79 26.50 19.01
CA THR A 129 4.13 26.51 19.58
C THR A 129 4.22 25.82 20.94
N ASP A 130 5.25 25.14 21.13
CA ASP A 130 6.32 24.95 22.12
C ASP A 130 5.95 24.96 23.61
N ASP A 131 4.82 25.50 24.04
CA ASP A 131 4.48 25.68 25.47
C ASP A 131 3.50 24.64 26.02
N VAL A 132 3.06 23.66 25.26
CA VAL A 132 2.08 22.67 25.71
C VAL A 132 2.74 21.34 26.04
N VAL A 133 2.67 21.05 27.32
CA VAL A 133 3.04 19.86 28.10
C VAL A 133 3.25 18.55 27.28
N GLU A 134 4.39 17.90 27.52
CA GLU A 134 4.91 16.67 26.90
C GLU A 134 3.89 15.51 26.68
N LYS A 135 2.87 15.38 27.54
CA LYS A 135 1.86 14.33 27.40
C LYS A 135 0.89 14.51 26.24
N ILE A 136 0.55 15.75 25.91
CA ILE A 136 -0.38 16.05 24.81
C ILE A 136 0.28 15.75 23.46
N GLY A 137 1.60 15.89 23.35
CA GLY A 137 2.37 15.62 22.15
C GLY A 137 2.34 14.14 21.72
N VAL A 138 2.45 13.21 22.65
CA VAL A 138 2.46 11.76 22.34
C VAL A 138 1.06 11.27 21.96
N GLU A 139 0.01 11.68 22.68
CA GLU A 139 -1.37 11.31 22.36
C GLU A 139 -1.82 11.89 21.01
N ARG A 140 -1.45 13.13 20.74
CA ARG A 140 -1.71 13.78 19.46
C ARG A 140 -0.98 13.09 18.32
N SER A 141 0.26 12.66 18.56
CA SER A 141 1.03 11.86 17.59
C SER A 141 0.39 10.50 17.32
N LYS A 142 -0.17 9.83 18.32
CA LYS A 142 -0.92 8.57 18.13
C LYS A 142 -2.09 8.75 17.18
N LYS A 143 -2.90 9.78 17.37
CA LYS A 143 -4.03 10.07 16.50
C LYS A 143 -3.59 10.38 15.07
N ALA A 144 -2.55 11.20 14.92
CA ALA A 144 -1.98 11.51 13.60
C ALA A 144 -1.43 10.27 12.90
N LEU A 145 -0.80 9.35 13.63
CA LEU A 145 -0.31 8.07 13.12
C LEU A 145 -1.42 7.15 12.61
N GLU A 146 -2.57 7.12 13.30
CA GLU A 146 -3.72 6.32 12.88
C GLU A 146 -4.33 6.81 11.57
N GLU A 147 -4.29 8.10 11.30
CA GLU A 147 -4.87 8.74 10.12
C GLU A 147 -3.90 8.84 8.94
N ALA A 148 -2.60 8.68 9.17
CA ALA A 148 -1.56 8.92 8.17
C ALA A 148 -1.16 7.66 7.39
N ASP A 149 -1.01 7.82 6.08
CA ASP A 149 -0.40 6.82 5.20
C ASP A 149 1.13 6.89 5.23
N LEU A 150 1.67 8.07 5.52
CA LEU A 150 3.09 8.37 5.63
C LEU A 150 3.38 9.17 6.90
N VAL A 151 4.43 8.81 7.59
CA VAL A 151 4.92 9.50 8.79
C VAL A 151 6.31 10.05 8.54
N LEU A 152 6.48 11.35 8.73
CA LEU A 152 7.78 12.01 8.81
C LEU A 152 8.13 12.23 10.28
N LEU A 153 9.02 11.41 10.81
CA LEU A 153 9.50 11.52 12.19
C LEU A 153 10.76 12.38 12.22
N VAL A 154 10.69 13.54 12.86
CA VAL A 154 11.79 14.49 12.95
C VAL A 154 12.50 14.35 14.29
N LEU A 155 13.80 14.15 14.24
CA LEU A 155 14.72 14.09 15.38
C LEU A 155 15.72 15.24 15.28
N ASN A 156 16.25 15.69 16.42
CA ASN A 156 17.29 16.72 16.48
C ASN A 156 18.66 16.08 16.64
N SER A 157 19.50 16.16 15.60
CA SER A 157 20.85 15.58 15.62
C SER A 157 21.80 16.23 16.60
N SER A 158 21.54 17.48 16.98
CA SER A 158 22.43 18.29 17.86
C SER A 158 22.21 18.02 19.35
N GLU A 159 21.29 17.13 19.71
CA GLU A 159 20.96 16.75 21.07
C GLU A 159 20.91 15.23 21.20
N PRO A 160 21.23 14.65 22.38
CA PRO A 160 21.02 13.23 22.61
C PRO A 160 19.55 12.84 22.47
N LEU A 161 19.27 11.58 22.13
CA LEU A 161 17.90 11.06 22.11
C LEU A 161 17.27 11.16 23.50
N THR A 162 16.08 11.73 23.53
CA THR A 162 15.25 11.79 24.73
C THR A 162 14.33 10.57 24.83
N ASP A 163 13.70 10.36 25.99
CA ASP A 163 12.71 9.31 26.18
C ASP A 163 11.48 9.51 25.26
N GLN A 164 11.14 10.76 24.97
CA GLN A 164 10.07 11.09 24.03
C GLN A 164 10.44 10.71 22.60
N ASP A 165 11.67 10.95 22.16
CA ASP A 165 12.17 10.49 20.87
C ASP A 165 12.08 8.97 20.75
N ARG A 166 12.50 8.23 21.78
CA ARG A 166 12.41 6.77 21.82
C ARG A 166 10.96 6.27 21.77
N ALA A 167 10.07 6.94 22.51
CA ALA A 167 8.64 6.61 22.48
C ALA A 167 8.04 6.79 21.08
N LEU A 168 8.39 7.85 20.37
CA LEU A 168 7.92 8.10 19.00
C LEU A 168 8.53 7.12 18.00
N LEU A 169 9.78 6.73 18.15
CA LEU A 169 10.41 5.69 17.33
C LEU A 169 9.70 4.35 17.51
N GLU A 170 9.38 3.96 18.74
CA GLU A 170 8.64 2.72 19.01
C GLU A 170 7.21 2.78 18.49
N LEU A 171 6.52 3.89 18.72
CA LEU A 171 5.13 4.07 18.30
C LEU A 171 4.95 4.01 16.78
N SER A 172 5.92 4.48 16.03
CA SER A 172 5.89 4.58 14.57
C SER A 172 6.56 3.41 13.83
N LYS A 173 7.08 2.43 14.54
CA LYS A 173 7.89 1.33 13.93
C LYS A 173 7.16 0.52 12.86
N ASP A 174 5.85 0.35 13.00
CA ASP A 174 5.01 -0.42 12.08
C ASP A 174 4.32 0.47 11.00
N SER A 175 4.60 1.76 11.02
CA SER A 175 4.09 2.72 10.05
C SER A 175 5.03 2.85 8.85
N ASN A 176 4.49 3.28 7.70
CA ASN A 176 5.32 3.78 6.60
C ASN A 176 5.95 5.09 7.05
N ARG A 177 7.18 5.03 7.51
CA ARG A 177 7.86 6.20 8.07
C ARG A 177 9.16 6.53 7.37
N ILE A 178 9.47 7.82 7.38
CA ILE A 178 10.77 8.37 7.04
C ILE A 178 11.30 9.07 8.28
N ILE A 179 12.46 8.65 8.77
CA ILE A 179 13.11 9.27 9.92
C ILE A 179 14.05 10.35 9.42
N LEU A 180 13.80 11.58 9.84
CA LEU A 180 14.55 12.76 9.46
C LEU A 180 15.39 13.23 10.65
N LEU A 181 16.70 13.16 10.51
CA LEU A 181 17.64 13.67 11.48
C LEU A 181 17.99 15.11 11.08
N ASN A 182 17.32 16.07 11.72
CA ASN A 182 17.45 17.50 11.39
C ASN A 182 18.56 18.18 12.18
N LYS A 183 18.90 19.38 11.76
CA LYS A 183 19.95 20.26 12.34
C LYS A 183 21.37 19.68 12.20
N THR A 184 21.61 19.02 11.07
CA THR A 184 22.94 18.46 10.76
C THR A 184 23.99 19.52 10.42
N ASP A 185 23.60 20.78 10.32
CA ASP A 185 24.49 21.94 10.30
C ASP A 185 25.17 22.24 11.66
N LEU A 186 24.69 21.59 12.72
CA LEU A 186 25.25 21.62 14.07
C LEU A 186 25.98 20.31 14.39
N PRO A 187 26.89 20.29 15.40
CA PRO A 187 27.56 19.06 15.80
C PRO A 187 26.57 17.96 16.21
N GLU A 188 26.74 16.78 15.65
CA GLU A 188 25.88 15.62 15.94
C GLU A 188 26.20 15.04 17.33
N LYS A 189 25.16 14.77 18.11
CA LYS A 189 25.24 14.20 19.46
C LYS A 189 24.47 12.88 19.63
N ILE A 190 23.81 12.41 18.57
CA ILE A 190 23.15 11.11 18.58
C ILE A 190 24.15 10.07 18.10
N GLU A 191 24.28 8.97 18.83
CA GLU A 191 25.12 7.84 18.43
C GLU A 191 24.41 7.02 17.34
N ALA A 192 25.14 6.63 16.32
CA ALA A 192 24.58 5.95 15.14
C ALA A 192 23.90 4.61 15.47
N ASP A 193 24.36 3.90 16.50
CA ASP A 193 23.79 2.63 16.98
C ASP A 193 22.42 2.77 17.67
N GLN A 194 22.02 4.01 18.03
CA GLN A 194 20.72 4.31 18.63
C GLN A 194 19.63 4.54 17.60
N LEU A 195 19.96 4.59 16.32
CA LEU A 195 19.03 4.89 15.23
C LEU A 195 18.91 3.70 14.29
N PRO A 196 17.74 3.53 13.63
CA PRO A 196 17.64 2.65 12.49
C PRO A 196 18.60 3.04 11.35
N ASP A 197 18.96 2.08 10.50
CA ASP A 197 19.95 2.28 9.44
C ASP A 197 19.51 3.24 8.32
N ASP A 198 18.20 3.51 8.20
CA ASP A 198 17.60 4.23 7.08
C ASP A 198 17.21 5.69 7.38
N VAL A 199 17.90 6.34 8.29
CA VAL A 199 17.65 7.77 8.60
C VAL A 199 18.17 8.68 7.48
N ILE A 200 17.43 9.77 7.21
CA ILE A 200 17.86 10.83 6.32
C ILE A 200 18.40 12.01 7.13
N ARG A 201 19.64 12.36 6.92
CA ARG A 201 20.26 13.54 7.54
C ARG A 201 19.94 14.77 6.75
N ILE A 202 19.29 15.74 7.40
CA ILE A 202 18.85 17.00 6.77
C ILE A 202 19.27 18.23 7.59
N SER A 203 19.30 19.36 6.94
CA SER A 203 19.23 20.67 7.60
C SER A 203 18.16 21.49 6.90
N VAL A 204 17.04 21.69 7.56
CA VAL A 204 15.95 22.53 7.03
C VAL A 204 16.44 23.98 6.92
N LEU A 205 17.20 24.45 7.92
CA LEU A 205 17.76 25.79 7.95
C LEU A 205 18.66 26.08 6.74
N LYS A 206 19.49 25.11 6.36
CA LYS A 206 20.44 25.22 5.24
C LYS A 206 19.88 24.66 3.93
N ASN A 207 18.65 24.19 3.92
CA ASN A 207 18.00 23.52 2.78
C ASN A 207 18.84 22.35 2.21
N GLN A 208 19.43 21.56 3.11
CA GLN A 208 20.27 20.40 2.75
C GLN A 208 19.48 19.11 2.82
N ASN A 209 19.62 18.29 1.77
CA ASN A 209 19.03 16.96 1.64
C ASN A 209 17.50 16.90 1.73
N ILE A 210 16.81 18.01 1.52
CA ILE A 210 15.33 18.03 1.45
C ILE A 210 14.85 17.26 0.22
N ASP A 211 15.58 17.32 -0.88
CA ASP A 211 15.33 16.54 -2.11
C ASP A 211 15.39 15.00 -1.87
N VAL A 212 16.22 14.55 -0.93
CA VAL A 212 16.31 13.14 -0.56
C VAL A 212 15.01 12.64 0.07
N ILE A 213 14.29 13.49 0.81
CA ILE A 213 12.96 13.18 1.33
C ILE A 213 11.99 12.88 0.17
N GLU A 214 12.02 13.72 -0.86
CA GLU A 214 11.18 13.58 -2.05
C GLU A 214 11.46 12.25 -2.79
N GLU A 215 12.72 11.90 -2.95
CA GLU A 215 13.13 10.63 -3.54
C GLU A 215 12.67 9.42 -2.70
N ARG A 216 12.79 9.50 -1.39
CA ARG A 216 12.36 8.43 -0.49
C ARG A 216 10.85 8.22 -0.53
N ILE A 217 10.05 9.28 -0.57
CA ILE A 217 8.60 9.22 -0.74
C ILE A 217 8.25 8.52 -2.05
N ASN A 218 8.92 8.92 -3.13
CA ASN A 218 8.72 8.29 -4.43
C ASN A 218 9.06 6.80 -4.41
N GLN A 219 10.16 6.41 -3.82
CA GLN A 219 10.55 5.00 -3.66
C GLN A 219 9.54 4.18 -2.87
N LEU A 220 9.02 4.71 -1.76
CA LEU A 220 8.08 4.00 -0.91
C LEU A 220 6.73 3.73 -1.58
N PHE A 221 6.25 4.66 -2.39
CA PHE A 221 4.90 4.59 -2.95
C PHE A 221 4.84 4.34 -4.45
N PHE A 222 5.93 4.57 -5.18
CA PHE A 222 5.97 4.54 -6.64
C PHE A 222 7.14 3.75 -7.25
N ALA A 223 8.01 3.12 -6.46
CA ALA A 223 9.28 2.53 -6.91
C ALA A 223 9.18 1.45 -7.99
N ASN A 224 8.02 0.81 -8.14
CA ASN A 224 7.79 -0.24 -9.14
C ASN A 224 6.71 0.15 -10.16
N ALA A 225 6.34 1.39 -10.17
CA ALA A 225 5.34 1.86 -11.11
C ALA A 225 6.05 2.39 -12.35
N GLY A 226 6.05 1.61 -13.41
CA GLY A 226 6.34 2.10 -14.75
C GLY A 226 5.51 3.35 -15.05
N ILE A 227 5.91 4.12 -16.04
CA ILE A 227 5.20 5.31 -16.52
C ILE A 227 3.70 5.05 -16.49
N VAL A 228 2.94 5.91 -15.79
CA VAL A 228 1.49 5.86 -15.82
C VAL A 228 1.05 6.11 -17.25
N GLU A 229 0.69 5.05 -17.95
CA GLU A 229 -0.01 5.20 -19.21
C GLU A 229 -1.35 5.89 -18.91
N LYS A 230 -1.68 6.92 -19.68
CA LYS A 230 -2.93 7.66 -19.54
C LYS A 230 -4.19 6.79 -19.65
N ASP A 231 -4.02 5.58 -20.14
CA ASP A 231 -5.08 4.58 -20.36
C ASP A 231 -5.10 3.44 -19.33
N ALA A 232 -4.37 3.58 -18.22
CA ALA A 232 -4.40 2.58 -17.17
C ALA A 232 -5.81 2.46 -16.58
N THR A 233 -6.31 1.24 -16.54
CA THR A 233 -7.59 0.91 -15.91
C THR A 233 -7.48 1.13 -14.41
N TYR A 234 -8.16 2.14 -13.91
CA TYR A 234 -8.13 2.48 -12.49
C TYR A 234 -9.27 1.82 -11.74
N LEU A 235 -8.92 1.06 -10.69
CA LEU A 235 -9.81 0.77 -9.59
C LEU A 235 -10.00 2.05 -8.77
N SER A 236 -11.15 2.70 -8.92
CA SER A 236 -11.46 3.93 -8.17
C SER A 236 -12.34 3.68 -6.95
N ASN A 237 -12.93 2.51 -6.85
CA ASN A 237 -13.91 2.16 -5.84
C ASN A 237 -13.23 1.40 -4.69
N ALA A 238 -13.35 1.91 -3.47
CA ALA A 238 -12.80 1.28 -2.26
C ALA A 238 -13.31 -0.15 -2.04
N ARG A 239 -14.57 -0.43 -2.42
CA ARG A 239 -15.14 -1.77 -2.38
C ARG A 239 -14.41 -2.73 -3.33
N HIS A 240 -14.13 -2.31 -4.56
CA HIS A 240 -13.40 -3.11 -5.53
C HIS A 240 -11.95 -3.37 -5.07
N ILE A 241 -11.28 -2.37 -4.51
CA ILE A 241 -9.94 -2.52 -3.93
C ILE A 241 -9.95 -3.57 -2.83
N SER A 242 -10.90 -3.50 -1.90
CA SER A 242 -11.06 -4.48 -0.82
C SER A 242 -11.31 -5.89 -1.34
N LEU A 243 -12.12 -6.04 -2.38
CA LEU A 243 -12.39 -7.34 -3.00
C LEU A 243 -11.13 -7.91 -3.69
N ILE A 244 -10.35 -7.09 -4.38
CA ILE A 244 -9.08 -7.54 -4.97
C ILE A 244 -8.08 -7.95 -3.88
N GLU A 245 -8.00 -7.22 -2.78
CA GLU A 245 -7.16 -7.59 -1.63
C GLU A 245 -7.55 -8.96 -1.05
N LYS A 246 -8.84 -9.22 -0.91
CA LYS A 246 -9.35 -10.54 -0.48
C LYS A 246 -9.05 -11.64 -1.49
N ALA A 247 -9.16 -11.36 -2.78
CA ALA A 247 -8.81 -12.30 -3.84
C ALA A 247 -7.31 -12.65 -3.78
N VAL A 248 -6.42 -11.68 -3.57
CA VAL A 248 -4.99 -11.92 -3.37
C VAL A 248 -4.74 -12.77 -2.13
N GLN A 249 -5.43 -12.52 -1.01
CA GLN A 249 -5.33 -13.37 0.19
C GLN A 249 -5.72 -14.82 -0.09
N SER A 250 -6.74 -15.07 -0.90
CA SER A 250 -7.13 -16.42 -1.30
C SER A 250 -6.04 -17.11 -2.12
N LEU A 251 -5.36 -16.39 -3.01
CA LEU A 251 -4.22 -16.91 -3.76
C LEU A 251 -3.00 -17.17 -2.88
N GLN A 252 -2.75 -16.33 -1.89
CA GLN A 252 -1.72 -16.56 -0.87
C GLN A 252 -2.00 -17.83 -0.07
N ALA A 253 -3.27 -18.10 0.27
CA ALA A 253 -3.68 -19.34 0.93
C ALA A 253 -3.40 -20.57 0.05
N VAL A 254 -3.59 -20.48 -1.26
CA VAL A 254 -3.18 -21.54 -2.21
C VAL A 254 -1.67 -21.79 -2.15
N ASN A 255 -0.88 -20.74 -2.19
CA ASN A 255 0.58 -20.84 -2.11
C ASN A 255 1.05 -21.46 -0.78
N GLU A 256 0.48 -21.05 0.33
CA GLU A 256 0.76 -21.64 1.65
C GLU A 256 0.39 -23.13 1.68
N GLY A 257 -0.75 -23.50 1.11
CA GLY A 257 -1.17 -24.89 0.97
C GLY A 257 -0.22 -25.72 0.12
N LEU A 258 0.30 -25.16 -0.96
CA LEU A 258 1.33 -25.79 -1.81
C LEU A 258 2.63 -26.04 -1.04
N GLU A 259 3.10 -25.09 -0.25
CA GLU A 259 4.30 -25.22 0.60
C GLU A 259 4.11 -26.30 1.70
N LEU A 260 2.90 -26.44 2.23
CA LEU A 260 2.56 -27.45 3.23
C LEU A 260 2.27 -28.82 2.62
N GLY A 261 2.31 -28.97 1.31
CA GLY A 261 1.98 -30.23 0.62
C GLY A 261 0.52 -30.64 0.75
N MET A 262 -0.40 -29.68 0.85
CA MET A 262 -1.83 -29.96 0.95
C MET A 262 -2.35 -30.68 -0.30
N PRO A 263 -3.33 -31.58 -0.14
CA PRO A 263 -4.01 -32.23 -1.27
C PRO A 263 -4.63 -31.20 -2.22
N VAL A 264 -4.67 -31.52 -3.50
CA VAL A 264 -5.23 -30.68 -4.56
C VAL A 264 -6.66 -30.26 -4.28
N ASP A 265 -7.49 -31.16 -3.72
CA ASP A 265 -8.88 -30.89 -3.35
C ASP A 265 -9.02 -29.71 -2.39
N LEU A 266 -8.08 -29.55 -1.45
CA LEU A 266 -8.06 -28.43 -0.52
C LEU A 266 -7.56 -27.14 -1.17
N LEU A 267 -6.60 -27.23 -2.08
CA LEU A 267 -6.10 -26.08 -2.84
C LEU A 267 -7.17 -25.49 -3.75
N GLN A 268 -8.05 -26.30 -4.32
CA GLN A 268 -9.18 -25.86 -5.14
C GLN A 268 -10.17 -24.96 -4.38
N ILE A 269 -10.34 -25.15 -3.08
CA ILE A 269 -11.26 -24.35 -2.26
C ILE A 269 -10.86 -22.88 -2.30
N ASP A 270 -9.60 -22.58 -2.08
CA ASP A 270 -9.11 -21.19 -2.07
C ASP A 270 -9.04 -20.59 -3.47
N LEU A 271 -8.72 -21.38 -4.48
CA LEU A 271 -8.76 -20.94 -5.88
C LEU A 271 -10.19 -20.62 -6.33
N THR A 272 -11.15 -21.44 -5.98
CA THR A 272 -12.58 -21.19 -6.22
C THR A 272 -13.06 -19.93 -5.50
N ARG A 273 -12.62 -19.72 -4.27
CA ARG A 273 -12.93 -18.51 -3.51
C ARG A 273 -12.42 -17.25 -4.19
N CYS A 274 -11.22 -17.29 -4.77
CA CYS A 274 -10.70 -16.18 -5.57
C CYS A 274 -11.64 -15.87 -6.75
N TRP A 275 -12.09 -16.87 -7.48
CA TRP A 275 -13.05 -16.74 -8.57
C TRP A 275 -14.37 -16.09 -8.12
N GLU A 276 -14.93 -16.54 -7.01
CA GLU A 276 -16.16 -16.00 -6.44
C GLU A 276 -16.01 -14.52 -6.04
N ILE A 277 -14.92 -14.16 -5.36
CA ILE A 277 -14.63 -12.79 -4.94
C ILE A 277 -14.52 -11.86 -6.15
N LEU A 278 -13.81 -12.28 -7.19
CA LEU A 278 -13.70 -11.50 -8.43
C LEU A 278 -15.06 -11.32 -9.11
N GLY A 279 -15.94 -12.28 -9.00
CA GLY A 279 -17.32 -12.20 -9.50
C GLY A 279 -18.16 -11.12 -8.84
N GLU A 280 -17.91 -10.81 -7.58
CA GLU A 280 -18.59 -9.73 -6.88
C GLU A 280 -18.24 -8.34 -7.46
N ILE A 281 -17.09 -8.19 -8.10
CA ILE A 281 -16.69 -6.94 -8.77
C ILE A 281 -17.52 -6.69 -10.01
N THR A 282 -17.80 -7.73 -10.77
CA THR A 282 -18.54 -7.66 -12.04
C THR A 282 -20.05 -7.88 -11.89
N GLY A 283 -20.52 -8.27 -10.69
CA GLY A 283 -21.90 -8.58 -10.41
C GLY A 283 -22.34 -10.00 -10.79
N ASP A 284 -21.40 -10.87 -11.17
CA ASP A 284 -21.66 -12.24 -11.63
C ASP A 284 -21.42 -13.29 -10.56
N ALA A 285 -21.73 -13.01 -9.32
CA ALA A 285 -21.38 -13.88 -8.20
C ALA A 285 -22.46 -14.90 -7.86
N ALA A 286 -22.71 -15.90 -8.69
CA ALA A 286 -23.51 -17.04 -8.27
C ALA A 286 -22.66 -18.33 -8.24
N PRO A 287 -22.48 -19.00 -7.07
CA PRO A 287 -21.84 -20.31 -6.98
C PRO A 287 -22.46 -21.37 -7.89
N ASP A 288 -23.78 -21.29 -8.12
CA ASP A 288 -24.49 -22.18 -9.01
C ASP A 288 -24.07 -22.06 -10.47
N GLU A 289 -23.60 -20.89 -10.90
CA GLU A 289 -23.07 -20.69 -12.26
C GLU A 289 -21.72 -21.39 -12.47
N LEU A 290 -20.88 -21.47 -11.43
CA LEU A 290 -19.63 -22.21 -11.47
C LEU A 290 -19.89 -23.68 -11.78
N ILE A 291 -20.82 -24.28 -11.04
CA ILE A 291 -21.22 -25.68 -11.21
C ILE A 291 -21.81 -25.88 -12.61
N THR A 292 -22.70 -25.01 -13.05
CA THR A 292 -23.34 -25.09 -14.37
C THR A 292 -22.32 -24.93 -15.50
N LYS A 293 -21.35 -23.98 -15.39
CA LYS A 293 -20.28 -23.78 -16.38
C LYS A 293 -19.30 -24.94 -16.40
N LEU A 294 -18.90 -25.48 -15.25
CA LEU A 294 -18.08 -26.68 -15.17
C LEU A 294 -18.77 -27.86 -15.89
N PHE A 295 -20.04 -28.13 -15.59
CA PHE A 295 -20.78 -29.19 -16.26
C PHE A 295 -21.01 -28.96 -17.75
N SER A 296 -21.24 -27.72 -18.19
CA SER A 296 -21.43 -27.42 -19.60
C SER A 296 -20.16 -27.60 -20.44
N GLN A 297 -19.01 -27.35 -19.86
CA GLN A 297 -17.72 -27.57 -20.53
C GLN A 297 -17.37 -29.06 -20.64
N PHE A 298 -17.82 -29.88 -19.69
CA PHE A 298 -17.60 -31.33 -19.72
C PHE A 298 -18.60 -32.11 -20.56
N CYS A 299 -19.83 -31.59 -20.74
CA CYS A 299 -20.86 -32.27 -21.55
C CYS A 299 -20.72 -32.06 -23.05
N LEU A 300 -19.83 -31.24 -23.55
CA LEU A 300 -19.57 -31.00 -24.97
C LEU A 300 -18.53 -31.94 -25.57
N GLY A 301 -18.05 -32.92 -24.81
CA GLY A 301 -17.07 -33.92 -25.22
C GLY A 301 -17.65 -35.29 -25.53
N LYS A 302 -18.92 -35.38 -26.05
CA LYS A 302 -19.47 -36.61 -26.65
C LYS A 302 -19.83 -36.37 -28.09
#